data_11a5bb8e9780e9929d9ed19f1e5952ef
#
_entry.id   11a5bb8e9780e9929d9ed19f1e5952ef
#
_cell.length_a   1.000
_cell.length_b   1.000
_cell.length_c   1.000
_cell.angle_alpha   90.00
_cell.angle_beta   90.00
_cell.angle_gamma   90.00
#
_symmetry.space_group_name_H-M   'P 1'
#
loop_
_entity.id
_entity.type
_entity.pdbx_description
1 polymer ?
#
loop_
_entity_poly.entity_id
_entity_poly.type
_entity_poly.pdbx_seq_one_letter_code
_entity_poly.pdbx_strand_id
1 'polypeptide(L)'
;MRLLVKKIPVWFLALCCSLLVLLTNCQRQFDDIKNLKTAAGQQVIVLGDSITAGYGVAEEEAYPVLLSQQLGLPMLNRGISGDTTADGLARLQSDVLDDNPWLVIVGLGGNDFLQKLPKTETEQNLRAMTSAIQGEGAIVVLLGMNLGILKDTYKELYERVARDTGAFLIPQVLKGILDDPSRRQDDVIHPNPAGHAALARRIAEALQPLLETASWPPALRKFQ
;
A
#
# COMPACT_ATOMS: atom_id res chain seq x y z
N MET A 1 10.97 -55.78 28.63
CA MET A 1 10.62 -54.32 28.63
C MET A 1 10.02 -53.98 27.26
N ARG A 2 8.69 -53.99 27.15
CA ARG A 2 8.01 -53.70 25.86
C ARG A 2 7.73 -52.20 25.78
N LEU A 3 8.39 -51.53 24.85
CA LEU A 3 8.12 -50.12 24.53
C LEU A 3 6.72 -49.99 23.91
N LEU A 4 5.83 -49.34 24.63
CA LEU A 4 4.50 -48.92 24.13
C LEU A 4 4.67 -47.74 23.19
N VAL A 5 4.74 -48.01 21.90
CA VAL A 5 4.66 -46.94 20.88
C VAL A 5 3.20 -46.46 20.83
N LYS A 6 2.91 -45.29 21.44
CA LYS A 6 1.61 -44.64 21.31
C LYS A 6 1.39 -44.26 19.86
N LYS A 7 0.41 -44.83 19.18
CA LYS A 7 -0.01 -44.49 17.82
C LYS A 7 -0.57 -43.03 17.85
N ILE A 8 0.08 -42.13 17.14
CA ILE A 8 -0.42 -40.77 16.92
C ILE A 8 -1.72 -40.88 16.10
N PRO A 9 -2.84 -40.31 16.55
CA PRO A 9 -4.11 -40.46 15.85
C PRO A 9 -4.07 -39.71 14.50
N VAL A 10 -4.63 -40.31 13.46
CA VAL A 10 -4.59 -39.84 12.06
C VAL A 10 -5.15 -38.45 11.90
N TRP A 11 -6.12 -38.02 12.74
CA TRP A 11 -6.65 -36.67 12.73
C TRP A 11 -5.63 -35.61 13.19
N PHE A 12 -4.65 -35.99 14.01
CA PHE A 12 -3.57 -35.07 14.44
C PHE A 12 -2.58 -34.80 13.29
N LEU A 13 -2.29 -35.83 12.48
CA LEU A 13 -1.47 -35.69 11.26
C LEU A 13 -2.20 -34.86 10.19
N ALA A 14 -3.51 -35.00 10.03
CA ALA A 14 -4.31 -34.22 9.11
C ALA A 14 -4.36 -32.71 9.52
N LEU A 15 -4.46 -32.44 10.82
CA LEU A 15 -4.44 -31.05 11.34
C LEU A 15 -3.08 -30.37 11.14
N CYS A 16 -1.97 -31.10 11.36
CA CYS A 16 -0.61 -30.59 11.11
C CYS A 16 -0.36 -30.34 9.61
N CYS A 17 -0.85 -31.23 8.72
CA CYS A 17 -0.72 -31.03 7.27
C CYS A 17 -1.52 -29.84 6.78
N SER A 18 -2.74 -29.60 7.29
CA SER A 18 -3.54 -28.43 6.92
C SER A 18 -2.93 -27.12 7.41
N LEU A 19 -2.33 -27.09 8.60
CA LEU A 19 -1.61 -25.93 9.13
C LEU A 19 -0.36 -25.62 8.30
N LEU A 20 0.41 -26.64 7.90
CA LEU A 20 1.59 -26.49 7.04
C LEU A 20 1.23 -25.95 5.65
N VAL A 21 0.12 -26.40 5.06
CA VAL A 21 -0.36 -25.90 3.75
C VAL A 21 -0.83 -24.45 3.84
N LEU A 22 -1.46 -24.03 4.95
CA LEU A 22 -1.85 -22.65 5.18
C LEU A 22 -0.63 -21.73 5.36
N LEU A 23 0.38 -22.17 6.08
CA LEU A 23 1.63 -21.40 6.28
C LEU A 23 2.44 -21.25 4.98
N THR A 24 2.49 -22.31 4.14
CA THR A 24 3.18 -22.23 2.85
C THR A 24 2.46 -21.39 1.82
N ASN A 25 1.12 -21.32 1.86
CA ASN A 25 0.36 -20.41 0.99
C ASN A 25 0.54 -18.93 1.37
N CYS A 26 0.63 -18.63 2.66
CA CYS A 26 0.85 -17.23 3.12
C CYS A 26 2.24 -16.72 2.72
N GLN A 27 3.27 -17.56 2.77
CA GLN A 27 4.62 -17.17 2.32
C GLN A 27 4.72 -16.95 0.81
N ARG A 28 4.02 -17.72 -0.01
CA ARG A 28 4.01 -17.54 -1.48
C ARG A 28 3.35 -16.26 -1.95
N GLN A 29 2.50 -15.65 -1.13
CA GLN A 29 1.73 -14.46 -1.51
C GLN A 29 2.63 -13.23 -1.75
N PHE A 30 3.83 -13.19 -1.19
CA PHE A 30 4.73 -12.03 -1.25
C PHE A 30 6.07 -12.32 -1.97
N ASP A 31 6.24 -13.54 -2.53
CA ASP A 31 7.52 -13.95 -3.16
C ASP A 31 7.86 -13.08 -4.39
N ASP A 32 6.84 -12.52 -5.06
CA ASP A 32 7.00 -11.68 -6.25
C ASP A 32 7.18 -10.19 -5.92
N ILE A 33 7.11 -9.80 -4.63
CA ILE A 33 7.26 -8.39 -4.24
C ILE A 33 8.73 -8.01 -4.24
N LYS A 34 9.07 -7.08 -5.14
CA LYS A 34 10.43 -6.61 -5.33
C LYS A 34 10.95 -5.88 -4.10
N ASN A 35 12.20 -6.13 -3.74
CA ASN A 35 12.91 -5.56 -2.60
C ASN A 35 12.37 -5.94 -1.21
N LEU A 36 11.38 -6.82 -1.10
CA LEU A 36 10.79 -7.21 0.19
C LEU A 36 11.81 -7.79 1.17
N LYS A 37 12.85 -8.45 0.66
CA LYS A 37 13.91 -9.09 1.45
C LYS A 37 15.20 -8.26 1.51
N THR A 38 15.23 -7.08 0.92
CA THR A 38 16.34 -6.14 1.02
C THR A 38 16.05 -5.15 2.14
N ALA A 39 16.95 -4.97 3.09
CA ALA A 39 16.79 -4.02 4.19
C ALA A 39 17.44 -2.67 3.85
N ALA A 40 17.19 -2.14 2.65
CA ALA A 40 17.69 -0.85 2.19
C ALA A 40 16.78 0.30 2.67
N GLY A 41 17.33 1.50 2.78
CA GLY A 41 16.59 2.71 3.12
C GLY A 41 16.35 2.93 4.61
N GLN A 42 15.68 4.04 4.94
CA GLN A 42 15.47 4.49 6.33
C GLN A 42 14.09 5.09 6.57
N GLN A 43 13.35 5.44 5.50
CA GLN A 43 12.08 6.16 5.61
C GLN A 43 10.92 5.36 5.04
N VAL A 44 9.74 5.55 5.64
CA VAL A 44 8.47 5.19 5.03
C VAL A 44 7.84 6.47 4.51
N ILE A 45 7.51 6.49 3.23
CA ILE A 45 7.02 7.69 2.55
C ILE A 45 5.65 7.41 1.93
N VAL A 46 4.73 8.35 2.05
CA VAL A 46 3.41 8.30 1.43
C VAL A 46 3.33 9.41 0.39
N LEU A 47 3.54 9.07 -0.88
CA LEU A 47 3.43 9.96 -2.03
C LEU A 47 2.00 9.93 -2.56
N GLY A 48 1.38 11.09 -2.72
CA GLY A 48 0.00 11.14 -3.20
C GLY A 48 -0.52 12.54 -3.47
N ASP A 49 -1.82 12.61 -3.64
CA ASP A 49 -2.58 13.81 -3.97
C ASP A 49 -3.28 14.44 -2.74
N SER A 50 -4.42 15.12 -2.96
CA SER A 50 -5.24 15.76 -1.92
C SER A 50 -5.69 14.80 -0.82
N ILE A 51 -5.99 13.54 -1.14
CA ILE A 51 -6.41 12.54 -0.15
C ILE A 51 -5.22 12.22 0.77
N THR A 52 -4.02 12.13 0.24
CA THR A 52 -2.80 11.91 1.02
C THR A 52 -2.44 13.16 1.83
N ALA A 53 -2.57 14.36 1.26
CA ALA A 53 -2.36 15.63 1.97
C ALA A 53 -3.31 15.82 3.16
N GLY A 54 -4.49 15.18 3.15
CA GLY A 54 -5.52 15.37 4.17
C GLY A 54 -6.39 16.59 3.88
N TYR A 55 -6.73 16.82 2.60
CA TYR A 55 -7.58 17.96 2.23
C TYR A 55 -8.92 17.95 2.96
N GLY A 56 -9.24 19.08 3.63
CA GLY A 56 -10.52 19.27 4.31
C GLY A 56 -10.65 18.59 5.67
N VAL A 57 -9.57 18.01 6.22
CA VAL A 57 -9.50 17.45 7.57
C VAL A 57 -8.32 18.05 8.35
N ALA A 58 -8.31 17.89 9.67
CA ALA A 58 -7.15 18.27 10.47
C ALA A 58 -5.95 17.37 10.17
N GLU A 59 -4.73 17.85 10.37
CA GLU A 59 -3.50 17.10 10.07
C GLU A 59 -3.49 15.74 10.75
N GLU A 60 -3.87 15.67 12.03
CA GLU A 60 -3.94 14.45 12.82
C GLU A 60 -5.02 13.46 12.36
N GLU A 61 -5.98 13.90 11.55
CA GLU A 61 -7.05 13.08 10.97
C GLU A 61 -6.71 12.56 9.56
N ALA A 62 -5.63 13.06 8.95
CA ALA A 62 -5.18 12.60 7.65
C ALA A 62 -4.74 11.12 7.71
N TYR A 63 -5.12 10.32 6.70
CA TYR A 63 -4.85 8.88 6.74
C TYR A 63 -3.38 8.50 6.90
N PRO A 64 -2.37 9.24 6.39
CA PRO A 64 -0.98 8.87 6.62
C PRO A 64 -0.57 8.98 8.09
N VAL A 65 -1.09 9.98 8.82
CA VAL A 65 -0.86 10.14 10.26
C VAL A 65 -1.54 9.03 11.05
N LEU A 66 -2.81 8.75 10.74
CA LEU A 66 -3.56 7.65 11.38
C LEU A 66 -2.93 6.29 11.09
N LEU A 67 -2.44 6.06 9.88
CA LEU A 67 -1.73 4.85 9.48
C LEU A 67 -0.43 4.68 10.25
N SER A 68 0.36 5.77 10.35
CA SER A 68 1.59 5.81 11.15
C SER A 68 1.33 5.43 12.60
N GLN A 69 0.27 5.96 13.21
CA GLN A 69 -0.12 5.63 14.59
C GLN A 69 -0.57 4.17 14.73
N GLN A 70 -1.37 3.65 13.81
CA GLN A 70 -1.87 2.27 13.85
C GLN A 70 -0.77 1.22 13.70
N LEU A 71 0.22 1.50 12.86
CA LEU A 71 1.35 0.60 12.64
C LEU A 71 2.54 0.85 13.61
N GLY A 72 2.49 1.93 14.40
CA GLY A 72 3.61 2.36 15.22
C GLY A 72 4.87 2.70 14.41
N LEU A 73 4.72 3.03 13.12
CA LEU A 73 5.82 3.22 12.17
C LEU A 73 5.79 4.64 11.61
N PRO A 74 6.81 5.48 11.88
CA PRO A 74 6.85 6.86 11.38
C PRO A 74 6.77 6.91 9.85
N MET A 75 5.98 7.85 9.33
CA MET A 75 5.76 8.05 7.90
C MET A 75 5.89 9.51 7.52
N LEU A 76 6.54 9.78 6.38
CA LEU A 76 6.59 11.09 5.78
C LEU A 76 5.40 11.25 4.82
N ASN A 77 4.53 12.24 5.10
CA ASN A 77 3.44 12.59 4.20
C ASN A 77 3.96 13.51 3.09
N ARG A 78 3.91 13.04 1.86
CA ARG A 78 4.27 13.74 0.63
C ARG A 78 3.05 13.90 -0.30
N GLY A 79 1.88 14.17 0.28
CA GLY A 79 0.66 14.51 -0.45
C GLY A 79 0.66 15.96 -0.91
N ILE A 80 0.30 16.23 -2.17
CA ILE A 80 0.06 17.55 -2.70
C ILE A 80 -1.29 17.59 -3.40
N SER A 81 -2.18 18.48 -2.98
CA SER A 81 -3.52 18.58 -3.56
C SER A 81 -3.49 18.91 -5.04
N GLY A 82 -4.22 18.15 -5.84
CA GLY A 82 -4.31 18.34 -7.28
C GLY A 82 -3.31 17.52 -8.10
N ASP A 83 -2.30 16.91 -7.48
CA ASP A 83 -1.27 16.15 -8.19
C ASP A 83 -1.86 15.01 -9.03
N THR A 84 -1.43 14.98 -10.27
CA THR A 84 -1.55 13.86 -11.19
C THR A 84 -0.38 12.90 -11.03
N THR A 85 -0.40 11.78 -11.76
CA THR A 85 0.78 10.89 -11.82
C THR A 85 1.99 11.56 -12.46
N ALA A 86 1.80 12.51 -13.38
CA ALA A 86 2.89 13.27 -13.98
C ALA A 86 3.53 14.24 -12.98
N ASP A 87 2.72 14.93 -12.15
CA ASP A 87 3.22 15.83 -11.11
C ASP A 87 4.01 15.06 -10.04
N GLY A 88 3.47 13.92 -9.57
CA GLY A 88 4.17 13.04 -8.63
C GLY A 88 5.50 12.52 -9.18
N LEU A 89 5.55 12.18 -10.49
CA LEU A 89 6.79 11.76 -11.15
C LEU A 89 7.81 12.92 -11.24
N ALA A 90 7.34 14.13 -11.52
CA ALA A 90 8.22 15.31 -11.65
C ALA A 90 8.94 15.67 -10.33
N ARG A 91 8.29 15.45 -9.18
CA ARG A 91 8.89 15.71 -7.86
C ARG A 91 9.45 14.47 -7.15
N LEU A 92 9.45 13.31 -7.82
CA LEU A 92 9.85 12.05 -7.22
C LEU A 92 11.27 12.08 -6.63
N GLN A 93 12.22 12.71 -7.32
CA GLN A 93 13.61 12.79 -6.86
C GLN A 93 13.70 13.51 -5.51
N SER A 94 13.20 14.74 -5.43
CA SER A 94 13.33 15.58 -4.24
C SER A 94 12.48 15.12 -3.06
N ASP A 95 11.29 14.57 -3.32
CA ASP A 95 10.32 14.30 -2.29
C ASP A 95 10.33 12.85 -1.80
N VAL A 96 11.02 11.97 -2.54
CA VAL A 96 11.04 10.54 -2.24
C VAL A 96 12.45 9.96 -2.27
N LEU A 97 13.17 10.06 -3.41
CA LEU A 97 14.41 9.32 -3.58
C LEU A 97 15.54 9.89 -2.72
N ASP A 98 15.62 11.22 -2.58
CA ASP A 98 16.63 11.89 -1.75
C ASP A 98 16.46 11.60 -0.24
N ASP A 99 15.25 11.17 0.19
CA ASP A 99 14.95 10.80 1.56
C ASP A 99 15.35 9.34 1.92
N ASN A 100 16.05 8.63 1.04
CA ASN A 100 16.51 7.25 1.26
C ASN A 100 15.36 6.30 1.69
N PRO A 101 14.37 6.05 0.82
CA PRO A 101 13.17 5.31 1.17
C PRO A 101 13.44 3.82 1.39
N TRP A 102 12.77 3.22 2.39
CA TRP A 102 12.63 1.77 2.56
C TRP A 102 11.32 1.24 1.98
N LEU A 103 10.25 1.98 2.21
CA LEU A 103 8.91 1.66 1.72
C LEU A 103 8.22 2.94 1.23
N VAL A 104 7.66 2.89 0.04
CA VAL A 104 6.91 4.02 -0.51
C VAL A 104 5.49 3.56 -0.85
N ILE A 105 4.52 4.25 -0.27
CA ILE A 105 3.10 4.08 -0.58
C ILE A 105 2.74 5.14 -1.62
N VAL A 106 2.29 4.72 -2.80
CA VAL A 106 1.92 5.62 -3.92
C VAL A 106 0.41 5.65 -4.08
N GLY A 107 -0.20 6.78 -3.77
CA GLY A 107 -1.64 7.05 -3.87
C GLY A 107 -1.93 8.14 -4.90
N LEU A 108 -1.62 7.90 -6.17
CA LEU A 108 -1.81 8.82 -7.30
C LEU A 108 -2.66 8.18 -8.40
N GLY A 109 -3.26 9.00 -9.26
CA GLY A 109 -4.07 8.60 -10.42
C GLY A 109 -5.54 8.99 -10.30
N GLY A 110 -6.00 9.43 -9.13
CA GLY A 110 -7.35 9.98 -8.95
C GLY A 110 -7.58 11.23 -9.79
N ASN A 111 -6.62 12.16 -9.79
CA ASN A 111 -6.69 13.38 -10.60
C ASN A 111 -6.53 13.13 -12.09
N ASP A 112 -5.73 12.13 -12.50
CA ASP A 112 -5.66 11.70 -13.90
C ASP A 112 -7.05 11.29 -14.43
N PHE A 113 -7.79 10.53 -13.63
CA PHE A 113 -9.16 10.13 -13.95
C PHE A 113 -10.10 11.35 -14.00
N LEU A 114 -10.09 12.24 -13.01
CA LEU A 114 -10.96 13.41 -12.94
C LEU A 114 -10.71 14.39 -14.09
N GLN A 115 -9.46 14.56 -14.49
CA GLN A 115 -9.04 15.41 -15.61
C GLN A 115 -9.15 14.70 -16.97
N LYS A 116 -9.55 13.41 -16.99
CA LYS A 116 -9.69 12.59 -18.19
C LYS A 116 -8.38 12.47 -18.98
N LEU A 117 -7.25 12.40 -18.27
CA LEU A 117 -5.96 12.19 -18.92
C LEU A 117 -5.88 10.80 -19.56
N PRO A 118 -5.02 10.60 -20.56
CA PRO A 118 -4.85 9.31 -21.21
C PRO A 118 -4.38 8.26 -20.20
N LYS A 119 -5.09 7.13 -20.08
CA LYS A 119 -4.72 6.03 -19.18
C LYS A 119 -3.34 5.45 -19.44
N THR A 120 -2.90 5.52 -20.69
CA THR A 120 -1.55 5.10 -21.09
C THR A 120 -0.47 5.96 -20.41
N GLU A 121 -0.71 7.26 -20.27
CA GLU A 121 0.19 8.17 -19.57
C GLU A 121 0.19 7.89 -18.07
N THR A 122 -1.00 7.73 -17.46
CA THR A 122 -1.12 7.32 -16.04
C THR A 122 -0.35 6.02 -15.78
N GLU A 123 -0.51 5.01 -16.64
CA GLU A 123 0.18 3.74 -16.51
C GLU A 123 1.70 3.90 -16.67
N GLN A 124 2.16 4.66 -17.64
CA GLN A 124 3.58 4.93 -17.87
C GLN A 124 4.21 5.67 -16.68
N ASN A 125 3.55 6.68 -16.15
CA ASN A 125 4.03 7.44 -15.01
C ASN A 125 4.12 6.58 -13.74
N LEU A 126 3.10 5.76 -13.44
CA LEU A 126 3.12 4.82 -12.31
C LEU A 126 4.25 3.78 -12.46
N ARG A 127 4.50 3.27 -13.67
CA ARG A 127 5.61 2.36 -13.93
C ARG A 127 6.96 3.04 -13.74
N ALA A 128 7.11 4.26 -14.23
CA ALA A 128 8.35 5.03 -14.11
C ALA A 128 8.66 5.32 -12.62
N MET A 129 7.68 5.81 -11.85
CA MET A 129 7.84 6.03 -10.41
C MET A 129 8.18 4.74 -9.68
N THR A 130 7.42 3.67 -9.92
CA THR A 130 7.66 2.37 -9.28
C THR A 130 9.07 1.85 -9.57
N SER A 131 9.51 1.92 -10.83
CA SER A 131 10.85 1.45 -11.23
C SER A 131 11.96 2.28 -10.60
N ALA A 132 11.81 3.61 -10.54
CA ALA A 132 12.79 4.49 -9.92
C ALA A 132 12.91 4.24 -8.41
N ILE A 133 11.78 4.16 -7.69
CA ILE A 133 11.75 3.85 -6.25
C ILE A 133 12.38 2.48 -5.96
N GLN A 134 12.04 1.48 -6.75
CA GLN A 134 12.62 0.14 -6.62
C GLN A 134 14.11 0.10 -6.98
N GLY A 135 14.58 1.02 -7.80
CA GLY A 135 16.00 1.19 -8.13
C GLY A 135 16.84 1.58 -6.90
N GLU A 136 16.27 2.32 -5.95
CA GLU A 136 16.88 2.64 -4.66
C GLU A 136 16.79 1.50 -3.63
N GLY A 137 16.23 0.35 -4.01
CA GLY A 137 16.06 -0.80 -3.11
C GLY A 137 14.81 -0.74 -2.23
N ALA A 138 13.93 0.23 -2.43
CA ALA A 138 12.71 0.39 -1.66
C ALA A 138 11.58 -0.54 -2.12
N ILE A 139 10.71 -0.92 -1.18
CA ILE A 139 9.44 -1.61 -1.43
C ILE A 139 8.43 -0.58 -1.94
N VAL A 140 7.67 -0.92 -2.98
CA VAL A 140 6.59 -0.06 -3.47
C VAL A 140 5.23 -0.69 -3.18
N VAL A 141 4.35 0.10 -2.58
CA VAL A 141 2.93 -0.20 -2.36
C VAL A 141 2.10 0.73 -3.22
N LEU A 142 1.33 0.19 -4.14
CA LEU A 142 0.40 0.96 -4.96
C LEU A 142 -0.99 0.94 -4.32
N LEU A 143 -1.58 2.11 -4.12
CA LEU A 143 -2.98 2.24 -3.74
C LEU A 143 -3.82 2.32 -5.03
N GLY A 144 -4.65 1.30 -5.27
CA GLY A 144 -5.57 1.29 -6.40
C GLY A 144 -6.67 2.32 -6.21
N MET A 145 -6.50 3.51 -6.79
CA MET A 145 -7.43 4.63 -6.69
C MET A 145 -8.64 4.38 -7.59
N ASN A 146 -9.77 3.99 -6.98
CA ASN A 146 -11.05 3.84 -7.64
C ASN A 146 -12.07 4.76 -6.98
N LEU A 147 -12.57 5.73 -7.72
CA LEU A 147 -13.54 6.71 -7.23
C LEU A 147 -14.98 6.17 -7.16
N GLY A 148 -15.21 4.88 -7.46
CA GLY A 148 -16.53 4.23 -7.30
C GLY A 148 -17.63 4.67 -8.30
N ILE A 149 -17.38 5.67 -9.13
CA ILE A 149 -18.40 6.38 -9.91
C ILE A 149 -18.66 5.75 -11.29
N LEU A 150 -17.76 4.90 -11.81
CA LEU A 150 -17.85 4.29 -13.14
C LEU A 150 -17.28 2.86 -13.17
N LYS A 151 -17.61 2.09 -14.24
CA LYS A 151 -16.94 0.81 -14.54
C LYS A 151 -15.44 0.96 -14.38
N ASP A 152 -14.86 0.14 -13.51
CA ASP A 152 -13.51 0.25 -13.01
C ASP A 152 -12.44 -0.04 -14.07
N THR A 153 -12.25 0.93 -14.95
CA THR A 153 -11.26 0.85 -16.02
C THR A 153 -9.83 1.15 -15.56
N TYR A 154 -9.66 1.66 -14.33
CA TYR A 154 -8.35 1.88 -13.71
C TYR A 154 -7.87 0.66 -12.90
N LYS A 155 -8.78 -0.21 -12.44
CA LYS A 155 -8.41 -1.44 -11.71
C LYS A 155 -7.38 -2.26 -12.45
N GLU A 156 -7.67 -2.60 -13.71
CA GLU A 156 -6.78 -3.40 -14.57
C GLU A 156 -5.42 -2.73 -14.81
N LEU A 157 -5.40 -1.38 -14.85
CA LEU A 157 -4.16 -0.62 -15.00
C LEU A 157 -3.24 -0.83 -13.78
N TYR A 158 -3.76 -0.63 -12.56
CA TYR A 158 -2.97 -0.88 -11.35
C TYR A 158 -2.53 -2.33 -11.22
N GLU A 159 -3.42 -3.28 -11.56
CA GLU A 159 -3.09 -4.72 -11.55
C GLU A 159 -1.95 -5.06 -12.52
N ARG A 160 -1.96 -4.46 -13.74
CA ARG A 160 -0.85 -4.63 -14.69
C ARG A 160 0.44 -4.02 -14.16
N VAL A 161 0.41 -2.77 -13.68
CA VAL A 161 1.60 -2.11 -13.13
C VAL A 161 2.18 -2.94 -11.99
N ALA A 162 1.37 -3.34 -11.02
CA ALA A 162 1.82 -4.11 -9.87
C ALA A 162 2.45 -5.45 -10.28
N ARG A 163 1.76 -6.23 -11.11
CA ARG A 163 2.23 -7.53 -11.57
C ARG A 163 3.55 -7.42 -12.34
N ASP A 164 3.65 -6.45 -13.24
CA ASP A 164 4.80 -6.36 -14.14
C ASP A 164 6.03 -5.72 -13.48
N THR A 165 5.85 -4.99 -12.36
CA THR A 165 6.93 -4.34 -11.61
C THR A 165 7.28 -5.07 -10.31
N GLY A 166 6.44 -5.98 -9.83
CA GLY A 166 6.57 -6.58 -8.50
C GLY A 166 6.26 -5.60 -7.37
N ALA A 167 5.41 -4.59 -7.60
CA ALA A 167 4.89 -3.74 -6.53
C ALA A 167 3.74 -4.43 -5.80
N PHE A 168 3.59 -4.16 -4.51
CA PHE A 168 2.42 -4.62 -3.75
C PHE A 168 1.22 -3.74 -4.06
N LEU A 169 0.10 -4.33 -4.47
CA LEU A 169 -1.13 -3.60 -4.76
C LEU A 169 -2.15 -3.75 -3.64
N ILE A 170 -2.63 -2.64 -3.11
CA ILE A 170 -3.85 -2.59 -2.30
C ILE A 170 -4.98 -2.09 -3.23
N PRO A 171 -5.85 -2.99 -3.73
CA PRO A 171 -6.83 -2.62 -4.73
C PRO A 171 -7.99 -1.83 -4.13
N GLN A 172 -8.59 -0.93 -4.93
CA GLN A 172 -9.87 -0.27 -4.61
C GLN A 172 -9.92 0.33 -3.20
N VAL A 173 -8.88 1.07 -2.80
CA VAL A 173 -8.74 1.57 -1.42
C VAL A 173 -9.89 2.49 -0.97
N LEU A 174 -10.57 3.15 -1.89
CA LEU A 174 -11.68 4.08 -1.62
C LEU A 174 -13.08 3.43 -1.68
N LYS A 175 -13.17 2.13 -2.01
CA LYS A 175 -14.46 1.41 -2.06
C LYS A 175 -15.14 1.38 -0.68
N GLY A 176 -16.43 1.73 -0.61
CA GLY A 176 -17.18 1.84 0.66
C GLY A 176 -16.76 3.05 1.51
N ILE A 177 -16.00 3.99 0.92
CA ILE A 177 -15.65 5.28 1.53
C ILE A 177 -16.32 6.41 0.77
N LEU A 178 -16.02 6.59 -0.51
CA LEU A 178 -16.61 7.69 -1.29
C LEU A 178 -18.06 7.46 -1.71
N ASP A 179 -18.51 6.23 -1.77
CA ASP A 179 -19.91 5.84 -1.99
C ASP A 179 -20.76 5.87 -0.70
N ASP A 180 -20.15 6.08 0.48
CA ASP A 180 -20.86 6.25 1.76
C ASP A 180 -20.85 7.74 2.17
N PRO A 181 -22.03 8.42 2.17
CA PRO A 181 -22.13 9.83 2.58
C PRO A 181 -21.61 10.14 3.98
N SER A 182 -21.62 9.16 4.91
CA SER A 182 -21.09 9.33 6.26
C SER A 182 -19.56 9.37 6.34
N ARG A 183 -18.86 9.04 5.24
CA ARG A 183 -17.40 8.91 5.17
C ARG A 183 -16.75 9.86 4.18
N ARG A 184 -17.52 10.64 3.46
CA ARG A 184 -17.02 11.59 2.46
C ARG A 184 -17.43 13.02 2.78
N GLN A 185 -16.74 13.97 2.16
CA GLN A 185 -17.11 15.38 2.18
C GLN A 185 -18.24 15.65 1.17
N ASP A 186 -18.81 16.85 1.20
CA ASP A 186 -19.90 17.26 0.32
C ASP A 186 -19.47 17.32 -1.17
N ASP A 187 -18.18 17.47 -1.43
CA ASP A 187 -17.61 17.47 -2.78
C ASP A 187 -17.60 16.09 -3.46
N VAL A 188 -17.96 15.05 -2.74
CA VAL A 188 -18.10 13.63 -3.11
C VAL A 188 -16.84 12.91 -3.56
N ILE A 189 -15.68 13.58 -3.59
CA ILE A 189 -14.40 13.03 -4.04
C ILE A 189 -13.33 12.94 -2.93
N HIS A 190 -13.56 13.60 -1.79
CA HIS A 190 -12.65 13.53 -0.65
C HIS A 190 -13.28 12.81 0.54
N PRO A 191 -12.52 11.95 1.24
CA PRO A 191 -12.93 11.38 2.51
C PRO A 191 -13.07 12.48 3.58
N ASN A 192 -14.03 12.36 4.50
CA ASN A 192 -14.08 13.12 5.73
C ASN A 192 -13.24 12.42 6.83
N PRO A 193 -13.16 12.90 8.08
CA PRO A 193 -12.37 12.23 9.14
C PRO A 193 -12.69 10.74 9.31
N ALA A 194 -13.97 10.35 9.25
CA ALA A 194 -14.38 8.94 9.33
C ALA A 194 -13.90 8.13 8.12
N GLY A 195 -13.88 8.75 6.93
CA GLY A 195 -13.35 8.16 5.70
C GLY A 195 -11.84 7.98 5.75
N HIS A 196 -11.10 8.98 6.25
CA HIS A 196 -9.65 8.88 6.46
C HIS A 196 -9.30 7.77 7.46
N ALA A 197 -10.04 7.66 8.56
CA ALA A 197 -9.86 6.58 9.53
C ALA A 197 -10.14 5.19 8.92
N ALA A 198 -11.18 5.07 8.08
CA ALA A 198 -11.48 3.82 7.37
C ALA A 198 -10.40 3.46 6.34
N LEU A 199 -9.85 4.47 5.63
CA LEU A 199 -8.76 4.29 4.68
C LEU A 199 -7.48 3.83 5.37
N ALA A 200 -7.08 4.51 6.46
CA ALA A 200 -5.90 4.13 7.26
C ALA A 200 -6.00 2.69 7.75
N ARG A 201 -7.14 2.29 8.32
CA ARG A 201 -7.36 0.92 8.78
C ARG A 201 -7.22 -0.10 7.65
N ARG A 202 -7.85 0.14 6.50
CA ARG A 202 -7.76 -0.74 5.33
C ARG A 202 -6.33 -0.94 4.86
N ILE A 203 -5.57 0.16 4.80
CA ILE A 203 -4.16 0.10 4.39
C ILE A 203 -3.34 -0.64 5.45
N ALA A 204 -3.56 -0.38 6.74
CA ALA A 204 -2.86 -1.07 7.84
C ALA A 204 -3.09 -2.58 7.82
N GLU A 205 -4.36 -3.02 7.69
CA GLU A 205 -4.73 -4.44 7.59
C GLU A 205 -4.05 -5.13 6.39
N ALA A 206 -3.94 -4.44 5.25
CA ALA A 206 -3.27 -4.98 4.08
C ALA A 206 -1.73 -5.00 4.20
N LEU A 207 -1.15 -3.99 4.88
CA LEU A 207 0.30 -3.88 5.05
C LEU A 207 0.86 -4.78 6.14
N GLN A 208 0.10 -5.10 7.18
CA GLN A 208 0.59 -5.87 8.33
C GLN A 208 1.28 -7.17 7.91
N PRO A 209 0.69 -8.07 7.09
CA PRO A 209 1.36 -9.31 6.69
C PRO A 209 2.56 -9.07 5.74
N LEU A 210 2.56 -7.97 4.98
CA LEU A 210 3.72 -7.57 4.17
C LEU A 210 4.89 -7.17 5.08
N LEU A 211 4.63 -6.34 6.11
CA LEU A 211 5.63 -5.87 7.06
C LEU A 211 6.20 -7.01 7.92
N GLU A 212 5.38 -7.98 8.32
CA GLU A 212 5.81 -9.21 9.02
C GLU A 212 6.77 -10.05 8.18
N THR A 213 6.63 -9.98 6.84
CA THR A 213 7.45 -10.73 5.89
C THR A 213 8.70 -9.96 5.46
N ALA A 214 8.67 -8.62 5.50
CA ALA A 214 9.73 -7.75 5.00
C ALA A 214 11.01 -7.84 5.84
N SER A 215 12.16 -7.59 5.20
CA SER A 215 13.42 -7.35 5.90
C SER A 215 13.50 -5.89 6.34
N TRP A 216 13.60 -5.65 7.65
CA TRP A 216 13.63 -4.31 8.21
C TRP A 216 15.05 -3.73 8.24
N PRO A 217 15.26 -2.50 7.76
CA PRO A 217 16.55 -1.83 7.85
C PRO A 217 16.88 -1.49 9.32
N PRO A 218 18.17 -1.40 9.69
CA PRO A 218 18.58 -1.15 11.07
C PRO A 218 17.91 0.07 11.71
N ALA A 219 17.72 1.15 10.94
CA ALA A 219 17.09 2.40 11.41
C ALA A 219 15.65 2.22 11.89
N LEU A 220 14.92 1.26 11.33
CA LEU A 220 13.48 1.04 11.58
C LEU A 220 13.20 -0.18 12.48
N ARG A 221 14.19 -1.02 12.81
CA ARG A 221 13.98 -2.24 13.64
C ARG A 221 13.36 -1.98 15.00
N LYS A 222 13.54 -0.80 15.56
CA LYS A 222 12.93 -0.42 16.85
C LYS A 222 11.40 -0.27 16.78
N PHE A 223 10.81 -0.29 15.58
CA PHE A 223 9.37 -0.21 15.32
C PHE A 223 8.78 -1.57 14.90
N GLN A 224 9.59 -2.61 14.75
CA GLN A 224 9.18 -3.98 14.39
C GLN A 224 8.53 -4.72 15.62
#